data_4add18f85fbddee74610d22b0f2d8b61
#
_entry.id   4add18f85fbddee74610d22b0f2d8b61
#
_cell.length_a   1.000
_cell.length_b   1.000
_cell.length_c   1.000
_cell.angle_alpha   90.00
_cell.angle_beta   90.00
_cell.angle_gamma   90.00
#
_symmetry.space_group_name_H-M   'P 1'
#
loop_
_entity.id
_entity.type
_entity.pdbx_description
1 polymer ?
#
loop_
_entity_poly.entity_id
_entity_poly.type
_entity_poly.pdbx_seq_one_letter_code
_entity_poly.pdbx_strand_id
1 'polypeptide(L)'
;MDNYYVSGLNGLRKRAKEIIDNYNLVKNKDKDSIINIPEDFKKEFYALIDKVNLNLLEDRDNFYGYFLFQMSREIRFDIGGPSAVNFKGAKYVIYFNPVQFLNLSIGQMETTIKHEILHIVSMHLIRAKEYKNNYSTLAVNMAMDIVVNKFLNNLPPYATTLEWVNFKFALKLMPYAAFEYYVEEIQNALDSTEEEDASGEDSDKKEKIETEYSIRKTHDIWEEFNEIDEKTLQDFTEKFINNSEKGEIPSYLTGTIAALRNSGGELPWNLYLQKIMGTIESNKKKTISRRNRRQPERLELRGELRSHKAQITVALDISGSISDGEFKQAMKEVLNIVKNYNHEITVIECDDEIRRIYKVKSEKDIKERYPRRGGTKFNPIFEYANKNRVNLLVYFTDGKGEDKLKTIPRGYKILWVISGRGDQLSLKVPYGVVKKLKKIEIVDIASEVSEVVSSGRQQQEII
;
A
#
# COMPACT_ATOMS: atom_id res chain seq x y z
N MET A 1 -7.66 41.25 3.94
CA MET A 1 -6.46 40.55 3.45
C MET A 1 -6.69 39.77 2.16
N ASP A 2 -7.93 39.40 1.82
CA ASP A 2 -8.24 38.52 0.68
C ASP A 2 -8.03 39.15 -0.72
N ASN A 3 -8.28 40.44 -0.88
CA ASN A 3 -8.23 41.09 -2.22
C ASN A 3 -6.81 41.22 -2.80
N TYR A 4 -5.80 41.47 -1.97
CA TYR A 4 -4.41 41.54 -2.39
C TYR A 4 -3.84 40.17 -2.75
N TYR A 5 -4.29 39.15 -2.04
CA TYR A 5 -3.88 37.77 -2.28
C TYR A 5 -4.45 37.23 -3.59
N VAL A 6 -5.74 37.47 -3.84
CA VAL A 6 -6.40 37.07 -5.09
C VAL A 6 -5.79 37.79 -6.31
N SER A 7 -5.42 39.04 -6.15
CA SER A 7 -4.74 39.81 -7.22
C SER A 7 -3.37 39.24 -7.54
N GLY A 8 -2.56 38.88 -6.53
CA GLY A 8 -1.25 38.25 -6.72
C GLY A 8 -1.32 36.87 -7.40
N LEU A 9 -2.27 36.04 -7.01
CA LEU A 9 -2.52 34.73 -7.63
C LEU A 9 -2.91 34.87 -9.11
N ASN A 10 -3.77 35.83 -9.45
CA ASN A 10 -4.17 36.06 -10.84
C ASN A 10 -3.00 36.55 -11.70
N GLY A 11 -2.10 37.37 -11.14
CA GLY A 11 -0.87 37.78 -11.80
C GLY A 11 0.05 36.59 -12.11
N LEU A 12 0.28 35.71 -11.12
CA LEU A 12 1.07 34.50 -11.31
C LEU A 12 0.46 33.54 -12.32
N ARG A 13 -0.88 33.34 -12.30
CA ARG A 13 -1.61 32.50 -13.27
C ARG A 13 -1.39 32.99 -14.71
N LYS A 14 -1.54 34.29 -14.93
CA LYS A 14 -1.35 34.87 -16.26
C LYS A 14 0.07 34.66 -16.74
N ARG A 15 1.07 34.92 -15.90
CA ARG A 15 2.49 34.74 -16.24
C ARG A 15 2.85 33.28 -16.49
N ALA A 16 2.32 32.33 -15.69
CA ALA A 16 2.52 30.90 -15.92
C ALA A 16 2.01 30.46 -17.30
N LYS A 17 0.85 30.98 -17.70
CA LYS A 17 0.27 30.71 -19.02
C LYS A 17 1.11 31.34 -20.14
N GLU A 18 1.55 32.58 -19.99
CA GLU A 18 2.44 33.25 -20.95
C GLU A 18 3.77 32.50 -21.14
N ILE A 19 4.36 31.93 -20.07
CA ILE A 19 5.59 31.14 -20.14
C ILE A 19 5.38 29.90 -20.99
N ILE A 20 4.29 29.14 -20.78
CA ILE A 20 4.06 27.92 -21.53
C ILE A 20 3.64 28.21 -22.98
N ASP A 21 2.84 29.24 -23.22
CA ASP A 21 2.46 29.67 -24.57
C ASP A 21 3.68 30.08 -25.39
N ASN A 22 4.58 30.86 -24.81
CA ASN A 22 5.87 31.25 -25.45
C ASN A 22 6.74 30.04 -25.74
N TYR A 23 6.84 29.08 -24.79
CA TYR A 23 7.58 27.86 -25.01
C TYR A 23 7.00 27.05 -26.18
N ASN A 24 5.68 26.86 -26.25
CA ASN A 24 5.03 26.12 -27.31
C ASN A 24 5.27 26.77 -28.70
N LEU A 25 5.33 28.10 -28.77
CA LEU A 25 5.68 28.83 -29.99
C LEU A 25 7.13 28.55 -30.43
N VAL A 26 8.07 28.46 -29.48
CA VAL A 26 9.49 28.18 -29.77
C VAL A 26 9.67 26.69 -30.11
N LYS A 27 9.05 25.77 -29.36
CA LYS A 27 9.13 24.34 -29.57
C LYS A 27 8.65 23.91 -30.97
N ASN A 28 7.64 24.62 -31.51
CA ASN A 28 7.20 24.39 -32.88
C ASN A 28 8.25 24.72 -33.94
N LYS A 29 9.27 25.54 -33.60
CA LYS A 29 10.38 25.92 -34.47
C LYS A 29 11.64 25.12 -34.20
N ASP A 30 11.88 24.76 -32.94
CA ASP A 30 13.05 24.02 -32.48
C ASP A 30 12.61 22.98 -31.43
N LYS A 31 12.72 21.71 -31.78
CA LYS A 31 12.28 20.57 -30.94
C LYS A 31 13.11 20.40 -29.67
N ASP A 32 14.35 20.88 -29.64
CA ASP A 32 15.28 20.73 -28.52
C ASP A 32 15.25 21.95 -27.56
N SER A 33 14.26 22.83 -27.75
CA SER A 33 14.14 24.03 -26.90
C SER A 33 13.77 23.66 -25.45
N ILE A 34 14.43 24.30 -24.49
CA ILE A 34 14.17 24.17 -23.05
C ILE A 34 13.28 25.32 -22.58
N ILE A 35 12.33 25.05 -21.69
CA ILE A 35 11.49 26.08 -21.09
C ILE A 35 12.38 27.04 -20.28
N ASN A 36 12.37 28.31 -20.69
CA ASN A 36 13.04 29.37 -19.92
C ASN A 36 12.04 29.94 -18.90
N ILE A 37 12.28 29.72 -17.62
CA ILE A 37 11.45 30.22 -16.53
C ILE A 37 12.15 31.43 -15.91
N PRO A 38 11.53 32.63 -15.97
CA PRO A 38 12.12 33.85 -15.39
C PRO A 38 12.37 33.72 -13.88
N GLU A 39 13.49 34.22 -13.42
CA GLU A 39 13.88 34.07 -12.00
C GLU A 39 12.97 34.85 -11.04
N ASP A 40 12.42 35.99 -11.46
CA ASP A 40 11.40 36.73 -10.71
C ASP A 40 10.12 35.91 -10.54
N PHE A 41 9.67 35.21 -11.61
CA PHE A 41 8.53 34.29 -11.52
C PHE A 41 8.80 33.14 -10.54
N LYS A 42 9.97 32.50 -10.62
CA LYS A 42 10.35 31.44 -9.68
C LYS A 42 10.30 31.91 -8.23
N LYS A 43 10.87 33.10 -7.97
CA LYS A 43 10.89 33.71 -6.63
C LYS A 43 9.49 33.96 -6.10
N GLU A 44 8.61 34.55 -6.89
CA GLU A 44 7.23 34.80 -6.48
C GLU A 44 6.43 33.51 -6.30
N PHE A 45 6.63 32.53 -7.19
CA PHE A 45 5.97 31.23 -7.09
C PHE A 45 6.40 30.49 -5.83
N TYR A 46 7.70 30.43 -5.53
CA TYR A 46 8.19 29.79 -4.31
C TYR A 46 7.75 30.54 -3.04
N ALA A 47 7.64 31.85 -3.07
CA ALA A 47 7.06 32.62 -1.96
C ALA A 47 5.61 32.23 -1.68
N LEU A 48 4.82 31.91 -2.72
CA LEU A 48 3.48 31.36 -2.57
C LEU A 48 3.54 29.97 -1.91
N ILE A 49 4.43 29.06 -2.37
CA ILE A 49 4.59 27.75 -1.76
C ILE A 49 5.00 27.86 -0.29
N ASP A 50 5.89 28.79 0.06
CA ASP A 50 6.28 29.05 1.45
C ASP A 50 5.08 29.50 2.29
N LYS A 51 4.20 30.31 1.74
CA LYS A 51 2.98 30.74 2.42
C LYS A 51 2.00 29.58 2.63
N VAL A 52 1.80 28.72 1.62
CA VAL A 52 1.00 27.49 1.77
C VAL A 52 1.62 26.58 2.82
N ASN A 53 2.96 26.49 2.88
CA ASN A 53 3.64 25.71 3.90
C ASN A 53 3.48 26.28 5.31
N LEU A 54 3.46 27.62 5.47
CA LEU A 54 3.16 28.24 6.75
C LEU A 54 1.77 27.85 7.26
N ASN A 55 0.76 27.84 6.39
CA ASN A 55 -0.57 27.35 6.79
C ASN A 55 -0.53 25.90 7.27
N LEU A 56 0.21 25.00 6.55
CA LEU A 56 0.39 23.62 6.98
C LEU A 56 1.05 23.52 8.36
N LEU A 57 1.97 24.44 8.70
CA LEU A 57 2.64 24.46 10.01
C LEU A 57 1.75 24.98 11.15
N GLU A 58 0.77 25.82 10.83
CA GLU A 58 -0.21 26.34 11.78
C GLU A 58 -1.36 25.36 12.05
N ASP A 59 -1.55 24.36 11.17
CA ASP A 59 -2.58 23.34 11.29
C ASP A 59 -2.17 22.25 12.32
N ARG A 60 -3.14 21.49 12.82
CA ARG A 60 -2.90 20.34 13.71
C ARG A 60 -2.01 19.29 13.11
N ASP A 61 -2.04 19.16 11.78
CA ASP A 61 -1.23 18.22 11.00
C ASP A 61 0.08 18.86 10.51
N ASN A 62 0.77 19.62 11.33
CA ASN A 62 1.99 20.36 10.96
C ASN A 62 3.19 19.48 10.59
N PHE A 63 3.09 18.16 10.80
CA PHE A 63 4.01 17.16 10.28
C PHE A 63 4.31 17.36 8.78
N TYR A 64 3.29 17.64 7.97
CA TYR A 64 3.46 17.85 6.53
C TYR A 64 4.27 19.08 6.19
N GLY A 65 4.10 20.16 6.95
CA GLY A 65 4.89 21.37 6.79
C GLY A 65 6.37 21.14 7.07
N TYR A 66 6.69 20.42 8.17
CA TYR A 66 8.06 20.03 8.47
C TYR A 66 8.64 19.06 7.45
N PHE A 67 7.82 18.17 6.87
CA PHE A 67 8.26 17.26 5.83
C PHE A 67 8.62 18.03 4.55
N LEU A 68 7.77 18.95 4.10
CA LEU A 68 7.99 19.77 2.90
C LEU A 68 9.24 20.62 3.01
N PHE A 69 9.61 21.12 4.19
CA PHE A 69 10.85 21.89 4.39
C PHE A 69 12.13 21.13 4.04
N GLN A 70 12.12 19.82 4.15
CA GLN A 70 13.25 18.97 3.86
C GLN A 70 13.37 18.63 2.36
N MET A 71 12.26 18.79 1.61
CA MET A 71 12.19 18.45 0.20
C MET A 71 12.80 19.54 -0.68
N SER A 72 13.46 19.15 -1.76
CA SER A 72 13.80 20.06 -2.84
C SER A 72 12.54 20.39 -3.64
N ARG A 73 12.47 21.60 -4.20
CA ARG A 73 11.32 22.07 -4.96
C ARG A 73 11.76 22.44 -6.38
N GLU A 74 11.06 21.94 -7.37
CA GLU A 74 11.32 22.25 -8.77
C GLU A 74 10.03 22.62 -9.51
N ILE A 75 10.15 23.47 -10.52
CA ILE A 75 9.03 23.83 -11.41
C ILE A 75 9.13 22.99 -12.67
N ARG A 76 8.05 22.28 -13.01
CA ARG A 76 7.93 21.50 -14.24
C ARG A 76 6.57 21.74 -14.89
N PHE A 77 6.56 22.17 -16.14
CA PHE A 77 5.33 22.42 -16.90
C PHE A 77 4.83 21.17 -17.65
N ASP A 78 5.66 20.14 -17.75
CA ASP A 78 5.43 18.89 -18.50
C ASP A 78 4.80 17.77 -17.69
N ILE A 79 4.61 17.95 -16.38
CA ILE A 79 3.85 16.98 -15.56
C ILE A 79 2.34 17.15 -15.75
N GLY A 80 1.64 16.02 -15.81
CA GLY A 80 0.19 15.99 -16.07
C GLY A 80 -0.70 16.47 -14.93
N GLY A 81 -0.17 16.55 -13.69
CA GLY A 81 -0.88 17.00 -12.49
C GLY A 81 -0.36 18.34 -11.96
N PRO A 82 -0.98 18.89 -10.90
CA PRO A 82 -0.53 20.12 -10.24
C PRO A 82 0.78 19.97 -9.51
N SER A 83 1.07 18.79 -9.02
CA SER A 83 2.34 18.41 -8.37
C SER A 83 2.69 16.96 -8.67
N ALA A 84 3.92 16.59 -8.37
CA ALA A 84 4.41 15.22 -8.40
C ALA A 84 5.64 15.11 -7.50
N VAL A 85 5.97 13.92 -7.03
CA VAL A 85 7.19 13.67 -6.24
C VAL A 85 8.08 12.64 -6.91
N ASN A 86 9.39 12.78 -6.69
CA ASN A 86 10.36 11.77 -7.06
C ASN A 86 11.54 11.80 -6.07
N PHE A 87 12.40 10.79 -6.16
CA PHE A 87 13.64 10.73 -5.40
C PHE A 87 14.83 10.90 -6.34
N LYS A 88 15.63 11.94 -6.13
CA LYS A 88 16.76 12.31 -7.00
C LYS A 88 17.92 12.83 -6.17
N GLY A 89 19.13 12.31 -6.41
CA GLY A 89 20.32 12.81 -5.73
C GLY A 89 20.27 12.71 -4.20
N ALA A 90 19.76 11.61 -3.65
CA ALA A 90 19.57 11.34 -2.22
C ALA A 90 18.64 12.34 -1.51
N LYS A 91 17.67 12.92 -2.23
CA LYS A 91 16.64 13.82 -1.70
C LYS A 91 15.30 13.56 -2.36
N TYR A 92 14.22 13.77 -1.62
CA TYR A 92 12.91 13.90 -2.21
C TYR A 92 12.76 15.26 -2.87
N VAL A 93 12.26 15.24 -4.10
CA VAL A 93 11.96 16.44 -4.90
C VAL A 93 10.46 16.48 -5.14
N ILE A 94 9.83 17.60 -4.79
CA ILE A 94 8.46 17.89 -5.19
C ILE A 94 8.50 18.84 -6.39
N TYR A 95 7.81 18.42 -7.44
CA TYR A 95 7.63 19.18 -8.66
C TYR A 95 6.29 19.86 -8.65
N PHE A 96 6.22 21.07 -9.18
CA PHE A 96 4.98 21.82 -9.32
C PHE A 96 4.78 22.21 -10.77
N ASN A 97 3.57 21.99 -11.29
CA ASN A 97 3.13 22.58 -12.55
C ASN A 97 2.36 23.88 -12.24
N PRO A 98 2.97 25.05 -12.47
CA PRO A 98 2.34 26.32 -12.11
C PRO A 98 0.98 26.55 -12.77
N VAL A 99 0.79 26.08 -14.02
CA VAL A 99 -0.48 26.26 -14.74
C VAL A 99 -1.63 25.54 -14.04
N GLN A 100 -1.36 24.36 -13.49
CA GLN A 100 -2.40 23.58 -12.78
C GLN A 100 -2.46 23.95 -11.29
N PHE A 101 -1.32 24.06 -10.62
CA PHE A 101 -1.24 24.33 -9.20
C PHE A 101 -1.87 25.68 -8.81
N LEU A 102 -1.62 26.73 -9.59
CA LEU A 102 -2.18 28.05 -9.33
C LEU A 102 -3.71 28.12 -9.55
N ASN A 103 -4.33 27.14 -10.21
CA ASN A 103 -5.78 27.07 -10.36
C ASN A 103 -6.49 26.46 -9.14
N LEU A 104 -5.74 25.90 -8.21
CA LEU A 104 -6.26 25.35 -6.96
C LEU A 104 -6.60 26.46 -5.95
N SER A 105 -7.57 26.20 -5.07
CA SER A 105 -7.74 26.98 -3.84
C SER A 105 -6.59 26.67 -2.87
N ILE A 106 -6.40 27.51 -1.87
CA ILE A 106 -5.33 27.31 -0.86
C ILE A 106 -5.46 25.95 -0.18
N GLY A 107 -6.67 25.61 0.29
CA GLY A 107 -6.91 24.30 0.92
C GLY A 107 -6.66 23.14 -0.03
N GLN A 108 -6.90 23.31 -1.34
CA GLN A 108 -6.53 22.28 -2.34
C GLN A 108 -5.03 22.22 -2.59
N MET A 109 -4.30 23.35 -2.55
CA MET A 109 -2.83 23.39 -2.62
C MET A 109 -2.21 22.64 -1.45
N GLU A 110 -2.69 22.90 -0.23
CA GLU A 110 -2.28 22.18 0.99
C GLU A 110 -2.54 20.68 0.87
N THR A 111 -3.75 20.31 0.43
CA THR A 111 -4.14 18.91 0.23
C THR A 111 -3.28 18.23 -0.84
N THR A 112 -2.95 18.91 -1.90
CA THR A 112 -2.08 18.39 -2.98
C THR A 112 -0.68 18.10 -2.44
N ILE A 113 -0.12 18.97 -1.60
CA ILE A 113 1.17 18.74 -0.94
C ILE A 113 1.09 17.55 0.03
N LYS A 114 0.03 17.47 0.85
CA LYS A 114 -0.20 16.32 1.74
C LYS A 114 -0.28 15.01 0.94
N HIS A 115 -0.95 15.00 -0.20
CA HIS A 115 -1.07 13.86 -1.10
C HIS A 115 0.30 13.33 -1.55
N GLU A 116 1.17 14.20 -2.03
CA GLU A 116 2.51 13.81 -2.47
C GLU A 116 3.36 13.24 -1.31
N ILE A 117 3.28 13.84 -0.13
CA ILE A 117 4.00 13.35 1.05
C ILE A 117 3.46 11.97 1.48
N LEU A 118 2.16 11.74 1.38
CA LEU A 118 1.57 10.44 1.68
C LEU A 118 2.04 9.35 0.72
N HIS A 119 2.26 9.65 -0.56
CA HIS A 119 2.88 8.70 -1.48
C HIS A 119 4.29 8.30 -1.02
N ILE A 120 5.09 9.26 -0.52
CA ILE A 120 6.42 8.98 0.01
C ILE A 120 6.34 8.08 1.25
N VAL A 121 5.53 8.48 2.25
CA VAL A 121 5.39 7.74 3.51
C VAL A 121 4.84 6.33 3.29
N SER A 122 3.98 6.15 2.28
CA SER A 122 3.43 4.85 1.89
C SER A 122 4.37 4.02 1.01
N MET A 123 5.59 4.50 0.72
CA MET A 123 6.58 3.83 -0.13
C MET A 123 6.07 3.51 -1.54
N HIS A 124 5.17 4.35 -2.08
CA HIS A 124 4.50 4.07 -3.35
C HIS A 124 5.46 4.04 -4.54
N LEU A 125 6.59 4.78 -4.50
CA LEU A 125 7.61 4.74 -5.54
C LEU A 125 8.15 3.32 -5.80
N ILE A 126 8.41 2.56 -4.74
CA ILE A 126 8.90 1.18 -4.84
C ILE A 126 7.75 0.22 -5.16
N ARG A 127 6.64 0.36 -4.42
CA ARG A 127 5.47 -0.52 -4.61
C ARG A 127 4.93 -0.46 -6.03
N ALA A 128 4.87 0.74 -6.64
CA ALA A 128 4.48 0.89 -8.03
C ALA A 128 5.36 0.07 -8.98
N LYS A 129 6.69 0.12 -8.80
CA LYS A 129 7.64 -0.62 -9.64
C LYS A 129 7.41 -2.14 -9.57
N GLU A 130 7.15 -2.69 -8.38
CA GLU A 130 6.88 -4.11 -8.20
C GLU A 130 5.57 -4.55 -8.86
N TYR A 131 4.51 -3.74 -8.70
CA TYR A 131 3.17 -4.09 -9.17
C TYR A 131 2.97 -3.86 -10.66
N LYS A 132 3.62 -2.86 -11.26
CA LYS A 132 3.57 -2.59 -12.71
C LYS A 132 4.08 -3.76 -13.57
N ASN A 133 4.85 -4.69 -13.02
CA ASN A 133 5.26 -5.90 -13.71
C ASN A 133 4.10 -6.89 -13.97
N ASN A 134 3.06 -6.86 -13.14
CA ASN A 134 1.97 -7.83 -13.16
C ASN A 134 0.59 -7.20 -13.44
N TYR A 135 0.46 -5.89 -13.27
CA TYR A 135 -0.78 -5.14 -13.38
C TYR A 135 -0.58 -3.92 -14.27
N SER A 136 -1.67 -3.42 -14.85
CA SER A 136 -1.62 -2.20 -15.65
C SER A 136 -1.19 -1.00 -14.80
N THR A 137 -0.42 -0.11 -15.41
CA THR A 137 -0.02 1.16 -14.76
C THR A 137 -1.23 1.94 -14.25
N LEU A 138 -2.34 1.90 -15.00
CA LEU A 138 -3.59 2.57 -14.64
C LEU A 138 -4.18 2.01 -13.33
N ALA A 139 -4.31 0.68 -13.20
CA ALA A 139 -4.82 0.06 -11.98
C ALA A 139 -3.96 0.37 -10.76
N VAL A 140 -2.63 0.28 -10.93
CA VAL A 140 -1.67 0.57 -9.86
C VAL A 140 -1.77 2.02 -9.40
N ASN A 141 -1.79 2.98 -10.33
CA ASN A 141 -1.85 4.40 -10.01
C ASN A 141 -3.18 4.78 -9.34
N MET A 142 -4.32 4.29 -9.85
CA MET A 142 -5.62 4.52 -9.22
C MET A 142 -5.69 3.96 -7.79
N ALA A 143 -5.17 2.76 -7.59
CA ALA A 143 -5.16 2.13 -6.26
C ALA A 143 -4.30 2.92 -5.26
N MET A 144 -3.15 3.46 -5.69
CA MET A 144 -2.31 4.31 -4.85
C MET A 144 -3.03 5.60 -4.46
N ASP A 145 -3.69 6.24 -5.43
CA ASP A 145 -4.45 7.46 -5.16
C ASP A 145 -5.63 7.22 -4.21
N ILE A 146 -6.38 6.13 -4.36
CA ILE A 146 -7.45 5.77 -3.42
C ILE A 146 -6.90 5.65 -1.99
N VAL A 147 -5.76 4.95 -1.83
CA VAL A 147 -5.14 4.74 -0.51
C VAL A 147 -4.72 6.06 0.14
N VAL A 148 -4.22 7.01 -0.63
CA VAL A 148 -3.77 8.32 -0.14
C VAL A 148 -4.97 9.23 0.10
N ASN A 149 -5.87 9.35 -0.88
CA ASN A 149 -6.95 10.33 -0.88
C ASN A 149 -8.01 10.08 0.19
N LYS A 150 -8.14 8.83 0.68
CA LYS A 150 -9.10 8.50 1.75
C LYS A 150 -8.86 9.23 3.07
N PHE A 151 -7.68 9.80 3.27
CA PHE A 151 -7.32 10.53 4.48
C PHE A 151 -7.34 12.06 4.30
N LEU A 152 -7.60 12.53 3.07
CA LEU A 152 -7.49 13.93 2.71
C LEU A 152 -8.86 14.59 2.53
N ASN A 153 -8.96 15.82 3.04
CA ASN A 153 -10.10 16.71 2.83
C ASN A 153 -9.74 17.75 1.75
N ASN A 154 -10.73 18.42 1.19
CA ASN A 154 -10.55 19.47 0.17
C ASN A 154 -9.81 19.00 -1.10
N LEU A 155 -10.02 17.75 -1.49
CA LEU A 155 -9.44 17.22 -2.73
C LEU A 155 -9.89 18.04 -3.94
N PRO A 156 -9.03 18.22 -4.96
CA PRO A 156 -9.45 18.77 -6.24
C PRO A 156 -10.58 17.93 -6.87
N PRO A 157 -11.49 18.55 -7.66
CA PRO A 157 -12.65 17.84 -8.22
C PRO A 157 -12.30 16.63 -9.10
N TYR A 158 -11.09 16.62 -9.63
CA TYR A 158 -10.58 15.56 -10.51
C TYR A 158 -9.78 14.49 -9.75
N ALA A 159 -9.69 14.57 -8.43
CA ALA A 159 -8.93 13.58 -7.64
C ALA A 159 -9.56 12.19 -7.74
N THR A 160 -8.72 11.18 -7.84
CA THR A 160 -9.13 9.78 -7.87
C THR A 160 -9.56 9.35 -6.46
N THR A 161 -10.86 9.20 -6.24
CA THR A 161 -11.41 8.73 -4.97
C THR A 161 -12.05 7.36 -5.11
N LEU A 162 -12.28 6.69 -3.99
CA LEU A 162 -12.98 5.41 -3.95
C LEU A 162 -14.35 5.49 -4.64
N GLU A 163 -15.10 6.56 -4.36
CA GLU A 163 -16.44 6.81 -4.90
C GLU A 163 -16.39 7.01 -6.41
N TRP A 164 -15.41 7.77 -6.89
CA TRP A 164 -15.21 7.99 -8.31
C TRP A 164 -14.90 6.69 -9.04
N VAL A 165 -13.99 5.85 -8.49
CA VAL A 165 -13.63 4.56 -9.09
C VAL A 165 -14.82 3.61 -9.07
N ASN A 166 -15.56 3.54 -7.95
CA ASN A 166 -16.77 2.73 -7.85
C ASN A 166 -17.81 3.13 -8.89
N PHE A 167 -18.01 4.43 -9.09
CA PHE A 167 -18.95 4.94 -10.11
C PHE A 167 -18.47 4.63 -11.52
N LYS A 168 -17.18 4.88 -11.82
CA LYS A 168 -16.63 4.76 -13.17
C LYS A 168 -16.59 3.31 -13.66
N PHE A 169 -16.27 2.37 -12.78
CA PHE A 169 -16.13 0.95 -13.11
C PHE A 169 -17.29 0.08 -12.62
N ALA A 170 -18.38 0.68 -12.14
CA ALA A 170 -19.51 -0.03 -11.53
C ALA A 170 -19.09 -1.05 -10.44
N LEU A 171 -18.05 -0.71 -9.67
CA LEU A 171 -17.51 -1.52 -8.60
C LEU A 171 -18.17 -1.20 -7.24
N LYS A 172 -17.94 -2.06 -6.25
CA LYS A 172 -18.29 -1.85 -4.85
C LYS A 172 -17.06 -2.14 -3.98
N LEU A 173 -16.05 -1.30 -4.14
CA LEU A 173 -14.80 -1.42 -3.40
C LEU A 173 -15.04 -1.14 -1.91
N MET A 174 -14.40 -1.93 -1.06
CA MET A 174 -14.48 -1.73 0.38
C MET A 174 -13.65 -0.52 0.81
N PRO A 175 -14.19 0.39 1.64
CA PRO A 175 -13.42 1.49 2.17
C PRO A 175 -12.30 0.97 3.10
N TYR A 176 -11.18 1.69 3.14
CA TYR A 176 -10.03 1.38 3.99
C TYR A 176 -9.40 -0.01 3.77
N ALA A 177 -9.62 -0.61 2.61
CA ALA A 177 -8.96 -1.85 2.23
C ALA A 177 -7.46 -1.64 1.94
N ALA A 178 -6.73 -2.75 1.79
CA ALA A 178 -5.31 -2.73 1.42
C ALA A 178 -5.12 -2.29 -0.04
N PHE A 179 -3.97 -1.71 -0.33
CA PHE A 179 -3.58 -1.30 -1.68
C PHE A 179 -3.73 -2.43 -2.71
N GLU A 180 -3.26 -3.63 -2.33
CA GLU A 180 -3.29 -4.83 -3.16
C GLU A 180 -4.70 -5.21 -3.61
N TYR A 181 -5.67 -5.08 -2.71
CA TYR A 181 -7.09 -5.31 -3.01
C TYR A 181 -7.60 -4.35 -4.09
N TYR A 182 -7.27 -3.06 -3.96
CA TYR A 182 -7.70 -2.08 -4.96
C TYR A 182 -7.06 -2.33 -6.33
N VAL A 183 -5.77 -2.67 -6.38
CA VAL A 183 -5.09 -3.00 -7.64
C VAL A 183 -5.79 -4.18 -8.33
N GLU A 184 -6.08 -5.25 -7.59
CA GLU A 184 -6.68 -6.48 -8.14
C GLU A 184 -8.12 -6.22 -8.65
N GLU A 185 -8.96 -5.55 -7.87
CA GLU A 185 -10.34 -5.27 -8.26
C GLU A 185 -10.43 -4.31 -9.46
N ILE A 186 -9.59 -3.28 -9.49
CA ILE A 186 -9.54 -2.33 -10.62
C ILE A 186 -9.01 -3.04 -11.87
N GLN A 187 -7.96 -3.86 -11.76
CA GLN A 187 -7.44 -4.63 -12.89
C GLN A 187 -8.50 -5.59 -13.45
N ASN A 188 -9.23 -6.28 -12.57
CA ASN A 188 -10.31 -7.16 -13.00
C ASN A 188 -11.42 -6.41 -13.75
N ALA A 189 -11.73 -5.17 -13.34
CA ALA A 189 -12.69 -4.33 -14.03
C ALA A 189 -12.17 -3.87 -15.41
N LEU A 190 -10.90 -3.49 -15.50
CA LEU A 190 -10.26 -3.13 -16.76
C LEU A 190 -10.23 -4.30 -17.74
N ASP A 191 -9.84 -5.49 -17.27
CA ASP A 191 -9.83 -6.71 -18.10
C ASP A 191 -11.25 -7.07 -18.60
N SER A 192 -12.27 -6.81 -17.78
CA SER A 192 -13.67 -7.09 -18.16
C SER A 192 -14.17 -6.12 -19.23
N THR A 193 -13.74 -4.85 -19.19
CA THR A 193 -14.07 -3.85 -20.22
C THR A 193 -13.38 -4.18 -21.55
N GLU A 194 -12.13 -4.65 -21.53
CA GLU A 194 -11.42 -5.08 -22.75
C GLU A 194 -12.11 -6.27 -23.45
N GLU A 195 -12.73 -7.15 -22.67
CA GLU A 195 -13.44 -8.31 -23.21
C GLU A 195 -14.79 -7.92 -23.84
N GLU A 196 -15.45 -6.86 -23.37
CA GLU A 196 -16.69 -6.32 -23.95
C GLU A 196 -16.42 -5.54 -25.25
N ASP A 197 -15.33 -4.79 -25.31
CA ASP A 197 -14.91 -4.02 -26.49
C ASP A 197 -14.46 -4.90 -27.66
N ALA A 198 -13.92 -6.11 -27.38
CA ALA A 198 -13.58 -7.08 -28.42
C ALA A 198 -14.81 -7.64 -29.19
N SER A 199 -16.02 -7.39 -28.70
CA SER A 199 -17.28 -7.78 -29.32
C SER A 199 -17.93 -6.71 -30.26
N GLY A 200 -17.29 -5.56 -30.44
CA GLY A 200 -17.50 -4.78 -31.67
C GLY A 200 -18.35 -3.52 -31.64
N GLU A 201 -18.56 -2.82 -30.51
CA GLU A 201 -19.23 -1.49 -30.55
C GLU A 201 -18.71 -0.40 -29.59
N ASP A 202 -17.74 -0.65 -28.71
CA ASP A 202 -17.40 0.30 -27.64
C ASP A 202 -15.88 0.48 -27.35
N SER A 203 -15.00 0.39 -28.38
CA SER A 203 -13.56 0.71 -28.28
C SER A 203 -13.28 2.12 -27.72
N ASP A 204 -14.28 3.00 -27.77
CA ASP A 204 -14.22 4.36 -27.28
C ASP A 204 -14.20 4.49 -25.74
N LYS A 205 -14.62 3.47 -24.97
CA LYS A 205 -14.72 3.60 -23.50
C LYS A 205 -13.37 3.51 -22.79
N LYS A 206 -12.54 2.54 -23.16
CA LYS A 206 -11.22 2.38 -22.58
C LYS A 206 -10.31 3.55 -22.93
N GLU A 207 -10.30 3.94 -24.20
CA GLU A 207 -9.54 5.08 -24.69
C GLU A 207 -10.00 6.38 -24.01
N LYS A 208 -11.30 6.53 -23.74
CA LYS A 208 -11.83 7.64 -22.92
C LYS A 208 -11.38 7.58 -21.46
N ILE A 209 -11.38 6.39 -20.82
CA ILE A 209 -10.94 6.23 -19.43
C ILE A 209 -9.44 6.51 -19.32
N GLU A 210 -8.63 5.94 -20.20
CA GLU A 210 -7.19 6.20 -20.26
C GLU A 210 -6.88 7.65 -20.61
N THR A 211 -7.61 8.26 -21.52
CA THR A 211 -7.44 9.67 -21.89
C THR A 211 -7.86 10.58 -20.75
N GLU A 212 -8.99 10.31 -20.10
CA GLU A 212 -9.48 11.08 -18.94
C GLU A 212 -8.54 10.96 -17.72
N TYR A 213 -7.94 9.79 -17.50
CA TYR A 213 -6.94 9.57 -16.46
C TYR A 213 -5.54 10.03 -16.90
N SER A 214 -5.18 9.90 -18.19
CA SER A 214 -3.87 10.30 -18.72
C SER A 214 -3.60 11.80 -18.63
N ILE A 215 -4.66 12.63 -18.61
CA ILE A 215 -4.55 14.07 -18.31
C ILE A 215 -4.03 14.30 -16.89
N ARG A 216 -4.02 13.27 -16.03
CA ARG A 216 -3.69 13.31 -14.60
C ARG A 216 -2.40 12.53 -14.25
N LYS A 217 -1.54 12.23 -15.22
CA LYS A 217 -0.33 11.40 -15.08
C LYS A 217 0.74 12.04 -14.18
N THR A 218 0.46 12.13 -12.90
CA THR A 218 1.41 12.62 -11.90
C THR A 218 2.50 11.60 -11.57
N HIS A 219 2.21 10.30 -11.77
CA HIS A 219 3.08 9.20 -11.43
C HIS A 219 4.05 8.78 -12.55
N ASP A 220 3.90 9.32 -13.76
CA ASP A 220 4.83 9.04 -14.86
C ASP A 220 6.26 9.50 -14.54
N ILE A 221 6.40 10.52 -13.69
CA ILE A 221 7.70 11.01 -13.23
C ILE A 221 8.49 9.95 -12.44
N TRP A 222 7.81 8.92 -11.91
CA TRP A 222 8.46 7.81 -11.22
C TRP A 222 9.21 6.87 -12.18
N GLU A 223 8.93 6.92 -13.47
CA GLU A 223 9.70 6.21 -14.50
C GLU A 223 11.10 6.82 -14.66
N GLU A 224 11.27 8.10 -14.30
CA GLU A 224 12.58 8.77 -14.23
C GLU A 224 13.37 8.38 -12.97
N PHE A 225 12.80 7.54 -12.09
CA PHE A 225 13.43 7.10 -10.86
C PHE A 225 14.58 6.14 -11.17
N ASN A 226 15.81 6.60 -10.90
CA ASN A 226 17.00 5.78 -11.02
C ASN A 226 17.00 4.69 -9.95
N GLU A 227 17.57 3.51 -10.27
CA GLU A 227 17.62 2.36 -9.39
C GLU A 227 18.32 2.67 -8.06
N ILE A 228 17.52 2.96 -7.05
CA ILE A 228 17.94 2.96 -5.66
C ILE A 228 17.35 1.72 -5.01
N ASP A 229 18.13 1.03 -4.20
CA ASP A 229 17.64 -0.14 -3.50
C ASP A 229 16.53 0.26 -2.50
N GLU A 230 15.61 -0.65 -2.26
CA GLU A 230 14.47 -0.45 -1.36
C GLU A 230 14.90 0.00 0.03
N LYS A 231 15.98 -0.58 0.55
CA LYS A 231 16.52 -0.28 1.89
C LYS A 231 17.00 1.16 2.00
N THR A 232 17.76 1.62 1.01
CA THR A 232 18.27 3.00 0.97
C THR A 232 17.11 4.00 0.93
N LEU A 233 16.09 3.77 0.09
CA LEU A 233 14.93 4.67 0.05
C LEU A 233 14.16 4.66 1.37
N GLN A 234 14.05 3.51 2.01
CA GLN A 234 13.41 3.35 3.30
C GLN A 234 14.14 4.10 4.41
N ASP A 235 15.48 3.97 4.48
CA ASP A 235 16.33 4.68 5.44
C ASP A 235 16.20 6.21 5.27
N PHE A 236 16.12 6.69 4.01
CA PHE A 236 15.89 8.11 3.73
C PHE A 236 14.48 8.55 4.15
N THR A 237 13.45 7.75 3.84
CA THR A 237 12.07 8.06 4.24
C THR A 237 11.95 8.15 5.76
N GLU A 238 12.53 7.19 6.48
CA GLU A 238 12.56 7.19 7.94
C GLU A 238 13.26 8.44 8.50
N LYS A 239 14.39 8.83 7.91
CA LYS A 239 15.10 10.06 8.30
C LYS A 239 14.24 11.32 8.09
N PHE A 240 13.52 11.41 6.97
CA PHE A 240 12.61 12.53 6.70
C PHE A 240 11.46 12.56 7.71
N ILE A 241 10.89 11.41 8.03
CA ILE A 241 9.83 11.27 9.04
C ILE A 241 10.35 11.72 10.40
N ASN A 242 11.49 11.19 10.86
CA ASN A 242 12.07 11.52 12.17
C ASN A 242 12.36 13.02 12.30
N ASN A 243 12.85 13.67 11.26
CA ASN A 243 13.05 15.11 11.26
C ASN A 243 11.73 15.91 11.29
N SER A 244 10.63 15.31 10.84
CA SER A 244 9.29 15.91 10.79
C SER A 244 8.49 15.69 12.08
N GLU A 245 8.98 14.87 13.02
CA GLU A 245 8.36 14.63 14.35
C GLU A 245 8.36 15.83 15.30
N LYS A 246 8.97 16.93 14.89
CA LYS A 246 8.77 18.23 15.55
C LYS A 246 7.33 18.69 15.46
N GLY A 247 6.59 18.18 14.48
CA GLY A 247 5.16 18.35 14.30
C GLY A 247 4.34 17.19 14.84
N GLU A 248 3.05 17.40 14.99
CA GLU A 248 2.10 16.37 15.38
C GLU A 248 1.85 15.39 14.22
N ILE A 249 2.22 14.13 14.42
CA ILE A 249 2.00 13.10 13.41
C ILE A 249 0.50 12.76 13.38
N PRO A 250 -0.15 12.82 12.20
CA PRO A 250 -1.54 12.41 12.07
C PRO A 250 -1.76 10.97 12.55
N SER A 251 -2.80 10.73 13.34
CA SER A 251 -3.08 9.44 13.97
C SER A 251 -3.19 8.29 12.95
N TYR A 252 -3.72 8.56 11.77
CA TYR A 252 -3.83 7.57 10.69
C TYR A 252 -2.48 7.16 10.07
N LEU A 253 -1.41 7.96 10.26
CA LEU A 253 -0.05 7.63 9.81
C LEU A 253 0.75 6.83 10.83
N THR A 254 0.34 6.82 12.09
CA THR A 254 1.10 6.19 13.19
C THR A 254 1.42 4.73 12.88
N GLY A 255 0.45 3.96 12.38
CA GLY A 255 0.65 2.58 11.99
C GLY A 255 1.63 2.40 10.81
N THR A 256 1.53 3.24 9.78
CA THR A 256 2.42 3.20 8.61
C THR A 256 3.84 3.57 8.98
N ILE A 257 4.02 4.61 9.80
CA ILE A 257 5.33 5.06 10.29
C ILE A 257 5.96 4.00 11.22
N ALA A 258 5.17 3.42 12.12
CA ALA A 258 5.64 2.34 12.98
C ALA A 258 6.08 1.11 12.15
N ALA A 259 5.36 0.79 11.09
CA ALA A 259 5.74 -0.26 10.16
C ALA A 259 7.05 0.04 9.43
N LEU A 260 7.25 1.27 8.96
CA LEU A 260 8.51 1.73 8.34
C LEU A 260 9.70 1.62 9.29
N ARG A 261 9.59 2.12 10.52
CA ARG A 261 10.64 2.06 11.54
C ARG A 261 10.99 0.65 11.98
N ASN A 262 9.97 -0.19 12.04
CA ASN A 262 10.14 -1.57 12.43
C ASN A 262 10.75 -2.43 11.32
N SER A 263 10.80 -1.92 10.11
CA SER A 263 11.28 -2.66 8.97
C SER A 263 12.80 -2.68 8.82
N GLY A 264 13.61 -2.09 9.71
CA GLY A 264 15.10 -2.15 9.68
C GLY A 264 15.73 -3.15 8.71
N GLY A 265 15.36 -3.08 7.45
CA GLY A 265 15.68 -3.99 6.35
C GLY A 265 14.64 -5.08 6.03
N GLU A 266 13.57 -5.27 6.80
CA GLU A 266 12.58 -6.31 6.53
C GLU A 266 11.14 -5.86 6.85
N LEU A 267 10.23 -5.97 5.86
CA LEU A 267 8.79 -5.79 6.07
C LEU A 267 8.30 -6.66 7.23
N PRO A 268 7.54 -6.12 8.21
CA PRO A 268 6.87 -6.93 9.21
C PRO A 268 6.05 -8.05 8.55
N TRP A 269 5.96 -9.20 9.20
CA TRP A 269 5.31 -10.37 8.62
C TRP A 269 3.85 -10.12 8.18
N ASN A 270 3.12 -9.30 8.91
CA ASN A 270 1.74 -8.93 8.60
C ASN A 270 1.62 -8.09 7.33
N LEU A 271 2.50 -7.12 7.11
CA LEU A 271 2.56 -6.34 5.86
C LEU A 271 3.04 -7.21 4.70
N TYR A 272 3.98 -8.10 4.95
CA TYR A 272 4.43 -9.07 3.95
C TYR A 272 3.30 -10.05 3.57
N LEU A 273 2.49 -10.47 4.55
CA LEU A 273 1.31 -11.28 4.28
C LEU A 273 0.29 -10.54 3.38
N GLN A 274 0.04 -9.25 3.64
CA GLN A 274 -0.82 -8.42 2.79
C GLN A 274 -0.27 -8.36 1.35
N LYS A 275 1.04 -8.14 1.19
CA LYS A 275 1.72 -8.14 -0.11
C LYS A 275 1.55 -9.49 -0.84
N ILE A 276 1.75 -10.61 -0.14
CA ILE A 276 1.57 -11.94 -0.74
C ILE A 276 0.10 -12.16 -1.15
N MET A 277 -0.85 -11.76 -0.33
CA MET A 277 -2.27 -11.94 -0.62
C MET A 277 -2.68 -11.24 -1.91
N GLY A 278 -2.18 -10.03 -2.17
CA GLY A 278 -2.40 -9.33 -3.44
C GLY A 278 -1.76 -10.01 -4.67
N THR A 279 -0.78 -10.88 -4.47
CA THR A 279 -0.10 -11.60 -5.58
C THR A 279 -0.51 -13.06 -5.74
N ILE A 280 -1.45 -13.56 -4.93
CA ILE A 280 -1.99 -14.91 -5.08
C ILE A 280 -2.94 -14.93 -6.27
N GLU A 281 -2.53 -15.57 -7.35
CA GLU A 281 -3.40 -15.78 -8.51
C GLU A 281 -4.68 -16.50 -8.09
N SER A 282 -5.83 -15.89 -8.43
CA SER A 282 -7.10 -16.58 -8.32
C SER A 282 -7.11 -17.73 -9.34
N ASN A 283 -7.08 -18.98 -8.87
CA ASN A 283 -7.13 -20.15 -9.74
C ASN A 283 -8.35 -20.11 -10.63
N LYS A 284 -8.16 -20.06 -11.94
CA LYS A 284 -9.24 -20.13 -12.93
C LYS A 284 -9.79 -21.54 -13.00
N LYS A 285 -11.08 -21.72 -12.78
CA LYS A 285 -11.74 -23.03 -12.94
C LYS A 285 -12.41 -23.13 -14.31
N LYS A 286 -12.01 -24.10 -15.12
CA LYS A 286 -12.71 -24.38 -16.38
C LYS A 286 -14.15 -24.83 -16.10
N THR A 287 -15.11 -24.20 -16.74
CA THR A 287 -16.54 -24.48 -16.58
C THR A 287 -17.20 -24.72 -17.94
N ILE A 288 -18.24 -25.56 -17.92
CA ILE A 288 -19.09 -25.81 -19.08
C ILE A 288 -20.24 -24.78 -19.14
N SER A 289 -20.55 -24.12 -18.02
CA SER A 289 -21.65 -23.16 -17.95
C SER A 289 -21.36 -21.79 -18.56
N ARG A 290 -20.12 -21.52 -18.94
CA ARG A 290 -19.71 -20.29 -19.66
C ARG A 290 -18.91 -20.66 -20.88
N ARG A 291 -19.12 -19.91 -21.97
CA ARG A 291 -18.35 -20.04 -23.21
C ARG A 291 -16.92 -19.55 -22.98
N ASN A 292 -15.99 -20.08 -23.77
CA ASN A 292 -14.62 -19.56 -23.78
C ASN A 292 -14.62 -18.16 -24.42
N ARG A 293 -14.23 -17.16 -23.65
CA ARG A 293 -14.29 -15.74 -24.09
C ARG A 293 -13.33 -15.38 -25.21
N ARG A 294 -12.20 -16.12 -25.34
CA ARG A 294 -11.24 -15.91 -26.43
C ARG A 294 -11.67 -16.51 -27.75
N GLN A 295 -12.54 -17.52 -27.71
CA GLN A 295 -13.09 -18.20 -28.91
C GLN A 295 -14.55 -18.56 -28.63
N PRO A 296 -15.47 -17.55 -28.63
CA PRO A 296 -16.86 -17.75 -28.21
C PRO A 296 -17.67 -18.63 -29.18
N GLU A 297 -17.22 -18.75 -30.41
CA GLU A 297 -17.86 -19.55 -31.45
C GLU A 297 -17.52 -21.06 -31.33
N ARG A 298 -16.45 -21.38 -30.59
CA ARG A 298 -16.06 -22.76 -30.33
C ARG A 298 -16.75 -23.29 -29.07
N LEU A 299 -17.92 -23.89 -29.24
CA LEU A 299 -18.76 -24.38 -28.14
C LEU A 299 -18.11 -25.53 -27.34
N GLU A 300 -17.16 -26.25 -27.93
CA GLU A 300 -16.38 -27.32 -27.30
C GLU A 300 -15.36 -26.82 -26.29
N LEU A 301 -14.99 -25.53 -26.37
CA LEU A 301 -14.02 -24.95 -25.44
C LEU A 301 -14.70 -24.49 -24.16
N ARG A 302 -14.20 -25.02 -23.06
CA ARG A 302 -14.68 -24.65 -21.70
C ARG A 302 -14.30 -23.23 -21.36
N GLY A 303 -15.25 -22.45 -20.92
CA GLY A 303 -15.00 -21.13 -20.35
C GLY A 303 -14.32 -21.22 -18.99
N GLU A 304 -13.79 -20.11 -18.51
CA GLU A 304 -13.16 -20.00 -17.20
C GLU A 304 -14.05 -19.19 -16.24
N LEU A 305 -14.30 -19.73 -15.06
CA LEU A 305 -14.93 -19.02 -13.96
C LEU A 305 -13.83 -18.48 -13.04
N ARG A 306 -13.75 -17.17 -12.90
CA ARG A 306 -13.03 -16.53 -11.79
C ARG A 306 -13.93 -16.60 -10.56
N SER A 307 -13.81 -17.61 -9.72
CA SER A 307 -14.36 -17.59 -8.38
C SER A 307 -13.57 -18.55 -7.53
N HIS A 308 -12.40 -18.11 -7.10
CA HIS A 308 -11.67 -18.98 -6.22
C HIS A 308 -11.31 -18.23 -4.96
N LYS A 309 -11.76 -18.84 -3.87
CA LYS A 309 -11.28 -18.58 -2.54
C LYS A 309 -9.81 -18.96 -2.53
N ALA A 310 -8.93 -18.01 -2.21
CA ALA A 310 -7.56 -18.34 -1.93
C ALA A 310 -7.48 -19.34 -0.80
N GLN A 311 -6.81 -20.47 -1.03
CA GLN A 311 -6.63 -21.53 -0.02
C GLN A 311 -5.39 -21.19 0.81
N ILE A 312 -5.61 -20.66 2.01
CA ILE A 312 -4.56 -20.29 2.95
C ILE A 312 -4.45 -21.40 3.99
N THR A 313 -3.27 -21.95 4.12
CA THR A 313 -2.97 -22.90 5.18
C THR A 313 -2.09 -22.22 6.21
N VAL A 314 -2.53 -22.21 7.46
CA VAL A 314 -1.77 -21.72 8.61
C VAL A 314 -1.29 -22.92 9.41
N ALA A 315 -0.02 -23.23 9.33
CA ALA A 315 0.61 -24.26 10.12
C ALA A 315 1.12 -23.68 11.44
N LEU A 316 0.78 -24.32 12.53
CA LEU A 316 1.17 -23.94 13.88
C LEU A 316 1.99 -25.02 14.51
N ASP A 317 3.23 -24.69 14.83
CA ASP A 317 4.10 -25.52 15.64
C ASP A 317 3.66 -25.49 17.11
N ILE A 318 3.24 -26.64 17.63
CA ILE A 318 2.79 -26.78 19.01
C ILE A 318 3.87 -27.30 19.95
N SER A 319 5.14 -27.36 19.54
CA SER A 319 6.28 -27.87 20.33
C SER A 319 6.58 -27.09 21.62
N GLY A 320 5.85 -26.02 21.91
CA GLY A 320 5.87 -25.34 23.21
C GLY A 320 6.63 -24.03 23.29
N SER A 321 7.18 -23.56 22.19
CA SER A 321 7.96 -22.32 22.11
C SER A 321 7.12 -21.08 21.84
N ILE A 322 5.90 -21.25 21.31
CA ILE A 322 4.93 -20.16 21.06
C ILE A 322 3.92 -20.13 22.21
N SER A 323 3.67 -18.97 22.81
CA SER A 323 2.63 -18.82 23.82
C SER A 323 1.23 -18.81 23.20
N ASP A 324 0.20 -19.20 23.97
CA ASP A 324 -1.20 -19.18 23.49
C ASP A 324 -1.69 -17.75 23.18
N GLY A 325 -1.14 -16.75 23.89
CA GLY A 325 -1.40 -15.33 23.63
C GLY A 325 -0.85 -14.88 22.27
N GLU A 326 0.42 -15.18 21.99
CA GLU A 326 1.07 -14.87 20.70
C GLU A 326 0.35 -15.54 19.54
N PHE A 327 -0.08 -16.80 19.71
CA PHE A 327 -0.85 -17.50 18.70
C PHE A 327 -2.21 -16.85 18.43
N LYS A 328 -3.01 -16.59 19.46
CA LYS A 328 -4.33 -15.93 19.29
C LYS A 328 -4.20 -14.59 18.62
N GLN A 329 -3.18 -13.82 18.96
CA GLN A 329 -2.92 -12.53 18.35
C GLN A 329 -2.49 -12.67 16.87
N ALA A 330 -1.56 -13.57 16.55
CA ALA A 330 -1.14 -13.83 15.18
C ALA A 330 -2.34 -14.28 14.30
N MET A 331 -3.20 -15.13 14.84
CA MET A 331 -4.41 -15.57 14.13
C MET A 331 -5.42 -14.43 13.92
N LYS A 332 -5.59 -13.53 14.89
CA LYS A 332 -6.41 -12.32 14.71
C LYS A 332 -5.87 -11.43 13.59
N GLU A 333 -4.56 -11.23 13.54
CA GLU A 333 -3.92 -10.47 12.47
C GLU A 333 -4.11 -11.13 11.11
N VAL A 334 -3.90 -12.46 10.99
CA VAL A 334 -4.17 -13.21 9.76
C VAL A 334 -5.62 -13.01 9.33
N LEU A 335 -6.58 -13.19 10.23
CA LEU A 335 -8.00 -13.04 9.92
C LEU A 335 -8.36 -11.62 9.50
N ASN A 336 -7.80 -10.60 10.14
CA ASN A 336 -8.03 -9.20 9.77
C ASN A 336 -7.46 -8.87 8.38
N ILE A 337 -6.27 -9.38 8.06
CA ILE A 337 -5.63 -9.17 6.76
C ILE A 337 -6.45 -9.82 5.65
N VAL A 338 -6.84 -11.09 5.84
CA VAL A 338 -7.52 -11.84 4.79
C VAL A 338 -9.03 -11.59 4.73
N LYS A 339 -9.60 -10.86 5.70
CA LYS A 339 -11.04 -10.52 5.76
C LYS A 339 -11.55 -9.88 4.48
N ASN A 340 -10.71 -9.11 3.81
CA ASN A 340 -11.03 -8.39 2.59
C ASN A 340 -10.82 -9.20 1.31
N TYR A 341 -10.35 -10.44 1.42
CA TYR A 341 -10.11 -11.32 0.27
C TYR A 341 -11.08 -12.48 0.26
N ASN A 342 -11.43 -12.99 -0.91
CA ASN A 342 -12.22 -14.22 -1.03
C ASN A 342 -11.32 -15.43 -0.72
N HIS A 343 -11.33 -15.90 0.51
CA HIS A 343 -10.39 -16.89 1.05
C HIS A 343 -11.06 -18.01 1.84
N GLU A 344 -10.31 -19.07 2.03
CA GLU A 344 -10.61 -20.17 2.96
C GLU A 344 -9.35 -20.47 3.78
N ILE A 345 -9.44 -20.38 5.10
CA ILE A 345 -8.31 -20.64 6.00
C ILE A 345 -8.43 -22.03 6.59
N THR A 346 -7.37 -22.80 6.44
CA THR A 346 -7.20 -24.10 7.12
C THR A 346 -6.08 -23.95 8.12
N VAL A 347 -6.35 -24.21 9.38
CA VAL A 347 -5.35 -24.24 10.47
C VAL A 347 -4.92 -25.68 10.70
N ILE A 348 -3.61 -25.89 10.78
CA ILE A 348 -2.98 -27.17 11.03
C ILE A 348 -2.10 -27.06 12.27
N GLU A 349 -2.41 -27.76 13.31
CA GLU A 349 -1.53 -27.88 14.48
C GLU A 349 -0.64 -29.10 14.31
N CYS A 350 0.66 -28.89 14.42
CA CYS A 350 1.68 -29.91 14.17
C CYS A 350 2.83 -29.83 15.19
N ASP A 351 3.44 -30.96 15.43
CA ASP A 351 4.74 -31.12 16.08
C ASP A 351 5.64 -31.98 15.17
N ASP A 352 5.94 -33.24 15.53
CA ASP A 352 6.59 -34.20 14.62
C ASP A 352 5.59 -34.84 13.63
N GLU A 353 4.27 -34.65 13.87
CA GLU A 353 3.16 -35.11 13.05
C GLU A 353 2.05 -34.05 13.02
N ILE A 354 1.11 -34.17 12.08
CA ILE A 354 -0.10 -33.38 12.07
C ILE A 354 -1.05 -33.89 13.15
N ARG A 355 -1.37 -33.04 14.15
CA ARG A 355 -2.24 -33.41 15.27
C ARG A 355 -3.70 -33.05 15.03
N ARG A 356 -3.95 -31.88 14.41
CA ARG A 356 -5.31 -31.41 14.15
C ARG A 356 -5.35 -30.52 12.92
N ILE A 357 -6.44 -30.67 12.14
CA ILE A 357 -6.75 -29.81 10.98
C ILE A 357 -8.16 -29.29 11.17
N TYR A 358 -8.36 -27.98 11.01
CA TYR A 358 -9.69 -27.38 11.05
C TYR A 358 -9.76 -26.11 10.21
N LYS A 359 -10.97 -25.73 9.79
CA LYS A 359 -11.23 -24.52 9.00
C LYS A 359 -11.64 -23.38 9.93
N VAL A 360 -11.20 -22.18 9.62
CA VAL A 360 -11.48 -20.96 10.38
C VAL A 360 -12.09 -19.93 9.45
N LYS A 361 -13.23 -19.34 9.87
CA LYS A 361 -13.89 -18.23 9.19
C LYS A 361 -13.93 -16.97 10.05
N SER A 362 -13.86 -17.14 11.37
CA SER A 362 -13.94 -16.07 12.36
C SER A 362 -13.08 -16.39 13.59
N GLU A 363 -12.84 -15.38 14.43
CA GLU A 363 -12.09 -15.57 15.70
C GLU A 363 -12.70 -16.66 16.59
N LYS A 364 -14.02 -16.86 16.53
CA LYS A 364 -14.73 -17.87 17.34
C LYS A 364 -14.40 -19.31 16.95
N ASP A 365 -13.90 -19.50 15.74
CA ASP A 365 -13.53 -20.83 15.22
C ASP A 365 -12.11 -21.24 15.64
N ILE A 366 -11.33 -20.34 16.25
CA ILE A 366 -9.99 -20.61 16.75
C ILE A 366 -10.11 -21.51 17.98
N LYS A 367 -9.55 -22.70 17.87
CA LYS A 367 -9.59 -23.69 18.95
C LYS A 367 -8.43 -23.47 19.92
N GLU A 368 -8.62 -23.93 21.17
CA GLU A 368 -7.49 -24.04 22.10
C GLU A 368 -6.47 -25.04 21.59
N ARG A 369 -5.20 -24.77 21.87
CA ARG A 369 -4.08 -25.59 21.37
C ARG A 369 -4.21 -27.03 21.79
N TYR A 370 -3.74 -27.92 20.93
CA TYR A 370 -3.68 -29.34 21.24
C TYR A 370 -2.67 -29.59 22.39
N PRO A 371 -3.04 -30.33 23.44
CA PRO A 371 -2.25 -30.42 24.69
C PRO A 371 -0.94 -31.25 24.60
N ARG A 372 -0.73 -32.00 23.52
CA ARG A 372 0.50 -32.78 23.34
C ARG A 372 1.63 -31.94 22.80
N ARG A 373 2.85 -32.20 23.28
CA ARG A 373 4.09 -31.55 22.87
C ARG A 373 5.07 -32.64 22.43
N GLY A 374 5.50 -32.56 21.15
CA GLY A 374 6.52 -33.45 20.57
C GLY A 374 7.73 -32.65 20.08
N GLY A 375 8.65 -33.30 19.40
CA GLY A 375 9.70 -32.62 18.62
C GLY A 375 9.09 -31.97 17.39
N THR A 376 9.79 -31.05 16.72
CA THR A 376 9.33 -30.37 15.54
C THR A 376 9.82 -31.02 14.24
N LYS A 377 8.93 -31.36 13.33
CA LYS A 377 9.24 -31.73 11.94
C LYS A 377 8.39 -30.90 10.98
N PHE A 378 9.04 -30.32 9.99
CA PHE A 378 8.35 -29.50 8.98
C PHE A 378 7.75 -30.34 7.85
N ASN A 379 8.37 -31.47 7.51
CA ASN A 379 7.98 -32.32 6.37
C ASN A 379 6.48 -32.69 6.30
N PRO A 380 5.80 -33.08 7.40
CA PRO A 380 4.40 -33.49 7.35
C PRO A 380 3.48 -32.39 6.77
N ILE A 381 3.78 -31.11 7.06
CA ILE A 381 3.01 -29.97 6.56
C ILE A 381 3.24 -29.79 5.06
N PHE A 382 4.48 -29.97 4.58
CA PHE A 382 4.79 -29.86 3.16
C PHE A 382 4.20 -31.01 2.33
N GLU A 383 4.14 -32.21 2.90
CA GLU A 383 3.44 -33.34 2.30
C GLU A 383 1.93 -33.05 2.19
N TYR A 384 1.33 -32.50 3.25
CA TYR A 384 -0.06 -32.09 3.24
C TYR A 384 -0.30 -31.00 2.18
N ALA A 385 0.51 -29.94 2.17
CA ALA A 385 0.38 -28.82 1.25
C ALA A 385 0.52 -29.23 -0.23
N ASN A 386 1.42 -30.16 -0.53
CA ASN A 386 1.58 -30.69 -1.89
C ASN A 386 0.41 -31.58 -2.36
N LYS A 387 -0.28 -32.25 -1.42
CA LYS A 387 -1.46 -33.09 -1.72
C LYS A 387 -2.73 -32.25 -1.86
N ASN A 388 -2.78 -31.08 -1.21
CA ASN A 388 -3.94 -30.20 -1.18
C ASN A 388 -3.69 -28.96 -2.05
N ARG A 389 -4.78 -28.32 -2.50
CA ARG A 389 -4.67 -27.08 -3.27
C ARG A 389 -4.41 -25.89 -2.33
N VAL A 390 -3.15 -25.68 -1.96
CA VAL A 390 -2.72 -24.57 -1.14
C VAL A 390 -2.21 -23.45 -2.07
N ASN A 391 -2.58 -22.20 -1.82
CA ASN A 391 -2.03 -21.03 -2.51
C ASN A 391 -0.96 -20.35 -1.67
N LEU A 392 -1.17 -20.34 -0.35
CA LEU A 392 -0.25 -19.76 0.62
C LEU A 392 -0.17 -20.64 1.87
N LEU A 393 1.06 -20.97 2.27
CA LEU A 393 1.38 -21.60 3.54
C LEU A 393 2.03 -20.55 4.45
N VAL A 394 1.40 -20.24 5.57
CA VAL A 394 1.96 -19.43 6.65
C VAL A 394 2.35 -20.38 7.77
N TYR A 395 3.63 -20.47 8.09
CA TYR A 395 4.15 -21.40 9.09
C TYR A 395 4.66 -20.65 10.32
N PHE A 396 3.98 -20.78 11.45
CA PHE A 396 4.41 -20.27 12.75
C PHE A 396 5.23 -21.31 13.49
N THR A 397 6.48 -20.98 13.82
CA THR A 397 7.43 -21.88 14.49
C THR A 397 8.49 -21.08 15.26
N ASP A 398 9.21 -21.71 16.18
CA ASP A 398 10.44 -21.15 16.77
C ASP A 398 11.66 -21.32 15.86
N GLY A 399 11.45 -21.93 14.70
CA GLY A 399 12.51 -22.16 13.70
C GLY A 399 13.37 -23.40 13.96
N LYS A 400 13.17 -24.11 15.04
CA LYS A 400 13.94 -25.31 15.39
C LYS A 400 13.25 -26.55 14.82
N GLY A 401 13.93 -27.26 13.93
CA GLY A 401 13.41 -28.47 13.31
C GLY A 401 14.46 -29.12 12.43
N GLU A 402 14.04 -29.68 11.31
CA GLU A 402 14.92 -30.31 10.33
C GLU A 402 15.82 -29.27 9.64
N ASP A 403 17.01 -29.67 9.24
CA ASP A 403 17.95 -28.83 8.47
C ASP A 403 17.69 -28.88 6.96
N LYS A 404 16.91 -29.86 6.49
CA LYS A 404 16.54 -30.06 5.07
C LYS A 404 15.17 -30.71 4.96
N LEU A 405 14.33 -30.14 4.08
CA LEU A 405 13.06 -30.76 3.72
C LEU A 405 13.28 -31.98 2.80
N LYS A 406 12.60 -33.09 3.10
CA LYS A 406 12.51 -34.24 2.21
C LYS A 406 11.53 -33.99 1.06
N THR A 407 10.46 -33.25 1.37
CA THR A 407 9.38 -32.91 0.43
C THR A 407 9.56 -31.49 -0.07
N ILE A 408 9.88 -31.34 -1.36
CA ILE A 408 10.04 -30.03 -1.99
C ILE A 408 8.66 -29.38 -2.22
N PRO A 409 8.44 -28.14 -1.77
CA PRO A 409 7.19 -27.40 -2.02
C PRO A 409 6.90 -27.20 -3.51
N ARG A 410 5.62 -27.31 -3.90
CA ARG A 410 5.21 -27.17 -5.30
C ARG A 410 3.97 -26.29 -5.45
N GLY A 411 4.09 -25.16 -6.17
CA GLY A 411 2.94 -24.38 -6.64
C GLY A 411 2.25 -23.49 -5.63
N TYR A 412 2.83 -23.24 -4.46
CA TYR A 412 2.32 -22.32 -3.45
C TYR A 412 3.43 -21.44 -2.88
N LYS A 413 3.05 -20.30 -2.32
CA LYS A 413 3.98 -19.39 -1.62
C LYS A 413 4.12 -19.81 -0.15
N ILE A 414 5.27 -19.55 0.44
CA ILE A 414 5.57 -19.90 1.82
C ILE A 414 6.01 -18.65 2.57
N LEU A 415 5.39 -18.42 3.72
CA LEU A 415 5.77 -17.41 4.70
C LEU A 415 6.06 -18.09 6.04
N TRP A 416 7.31 -18.07 6.44
CA TRP A 416 7.74 -18.48 7.76
C TRP A 416 7.63 -17.32 8.73
N VAL A 417 7.01 -17.54 9.87
CA VAL A 417 6.87 -16.56 10.95
C VAL A 417 7.55 -17.15 12.20
N ILE A 418 8.73 -16.65 12.48
CA ILE A 418 9.51 -17.12 13.63
C ILE A 418 9.01 -16.42 14.89
N SER A 419 8.61 -17.21 15.88
CA SER A 419 8.08 -16.72 17.16
C SER A 419 9.18 -16.45 18.19
N GLY A 420 8.85 -15.68 19.21
CA GLY A 420 9.64 -14.93 20.16
C GLY A 420 10.88 -15.56 20.83
N ARG A 421 11.09 -16.87 20.83
CA ARG A 421 12.31 -17.53 21.39
C ARG A 421 13.25 -18.03 20.31
N GLY A 422 12.80 -18.06 19.04
CA GLY A 422 13.61 -18.47 17.90
C GLY A 422 14.33 -17.31 17.25
N ASP A 423 15.59 -17.49 16.83
CA ASP A 423 16.33 -16.45 16.13
C ASP A 423 16.45 -16.71 14.64
N GLN A 424 16.54 -17.94 14.23
CA GLN A 424 16.74 -18.35 12.84
C GLN A 424 16.01 -19.67 12.54
N LEU A 425 15.64 -19.84 11.27
CA LEU A 425 15.10 -21.10 10.78
C LEU A 425 16.25 -22.12 10.61
N SER A 426 16.06 -23.34 11.12
CA SER A 426 17.06 -24.43 10.99
C SER A 426 17.27 -24.91 9.56
N LEU A 427 16.28 -24.70 8.67
CA LEU A 427 16.37 -25.10 7.26
C LEU A 427 17.43 -24.31 6.51
N LYS A 428 18.36 -25.00 5.86
CA LYS A 428 19.36 -24.39 4.97
C LYS A 428 18.73 -23.71 3.75
N VAL A 429 17.62 -24.25 3.26
CA VAL A 429 16.85 -23.68 2.14
C VAL A 429 15.40 -23.53 2.59
N PRO A 430 14.92 -22.30 2.88
CA PRO A 430 13.58 -22.06 3.42
C PRO A 430 12.45 -22.21 2.39
N TYR A 431 12.76 -22.23 1.09
CA TYR A 431 11.77 -22.24 -0.02
C TYR A 431 10.72 -21.13 0.03
N GLY A 432 10.91 -20.13 0.87
CA GLY A 432 10.00 -19.01 1.08
C GLY A 432 10.65 -17.91 1.90
N VAL A 433 9.87 -16.92 2.29
CA VAL A 433 10.36 -15.78 3.06
C VAL A 433 10.24 -16.07 4.54
N VAL A 434 11.28 -15.73 5.30
CA VAL A 434 11.35 -15.88 6.76
C VAL A 434 11.17 -14.50 7.38
N LYS A 435 10.23 -14.36 8.32
CA LYS A 435 9.95 -13.15 9.09
C LYS A 435 9.88 -13.44 10.57
N LYS A 436 10.23 -12.47 11.41
CA LYS A 436 10.12 -12.59 12.86
C LYS A 436 8.79 -12.02 13.35
N LEU A 437 8.15 -12.72 14.29
CA LEU A 437 7.04 -12.19 15.07
C LEU A 437 7.64 -11.29 16.16
N LYS A 438 7.42 -9.98 16.09
CA LYS A 438 7.85 -9.08 17.16
C LYS A 438 6.95 -9.26 18.38
N LYS A 439 7.55 -9.35 19.58
CA LYS A 439 6.81 -9.22 20.83
C LYS A 439 6.17 -7.85 20.86
N ILE A 440 4.84 -7.80 20.91
CA ILE A 440 4.15 -6.60 21.27
C ILE A 440 4.17 -6.56 22.80
N GLU A 441 4.83 -5.57 23.38
CA GLU A 441 4.63 -5.23 24.78
C GLU A 441 3.16 -4.82 24.91
N ILE A 442 2.36 -5.68 25.51
CA ILE A 442 1.01 -5.30 25.95
C ILE A 442 1.28 -4.34 27.12
N VAL A 443 1.20 -3.04 26.84
CA VAL A 443 1.03 -2.05 27.91
C VAL A 443 -0.35 -2.33 28.48
N ASP A 444 -0.37 -2.95 29.66
CA ASP A 444 -1.58 -3.21 30.42
C ASP A 444 -2.14 -1.85 30.90
N ILE A 445 -2.97 -1.25 30.07
CA ILE A 445 -3.70 0.01 30.39
C ILE A 445 -4.56 -0.17 31.66
N ALA A 446 -4.82 -1.42 32.08
CA ALA A 446 -5.51 -1.74 33.31
C ALA A 446 -4.70 -1.40 34.60
N SER A 447 -3.37 -1.36 34.53
CA SER A 447 -2.52 -1.02 35.69
C SER A 447 -2.41 0.50 35.89
N GLU A 448 -2.40 1.30 34.83
CA GLU A 448 -2.37 2.76 34.94
C GLU A 448 -3.70 3.37 35.45
N VAL A 449 -4.84 2.74 35.10
CA VAL A 449 -6.14 3.21 35.59
C VAL A 449 -6.32 2.90 37.08
N SER A 450 -5.70 1.85 37.63
CA SER A 450 -5.76 1.52 39.06
C SER A 450 -4.88 2.45 39.93
N GLU A 451 -3.77 2.95 39.41
CA GLU A 451 -2.92 3.92 40.12
C GLU A 451 -3.52 5.32 40.14
N VAL A 452 -4.21 5.76 39.10
CA VAL A 452 -4.90 7.06 39.04
C VAL A 452 -6.13 7.06 39.96
N VAL A 453 -6.82 5.93 40.11
CA VAL A 453 -7.99 5.82 41.01
C VAL A 453 -7.57 5.72 42.47
N SER A 454 -6.41 5.14 42.78
CA SER A 454 -5.88 5.06 44.16
C SER A 454 -5.28 6.39 44.63
N SER A 455 -4.66 7.18 43.77
CA SER A 455 -4.15 8.52 44.11
C SER A 455 -5.24 9.57 44.24
N GLY A 456 -6.39 9.42 43.57
CA GLY A 456 -7.56 10.29 43.70
C GLY A 456 -8.36 10.10 45.00
N ARG A 457 -8.24 8.95 45.68
CA ARG A 457 -8.92 8.69 46.96
C ARG A 457 -8.18 9.20 48.22
N GLN A 458 -6.90 9.48 48.12
CA GLN A 458 -6.13 10.03 49.25
C GLN A 458 -6.21 11.56 49.40
N GLN A 459 -6.83 12.27 48.45
CA GLN A 459 -7.00 13.71 48.55
C GLN A 459 -8.40 14.16 49.04
N GLN A 460 -9.31 13.26 49.40
CA GLN A 460 -10.65 13.60 49.91
C GLN A 460 -10.85 13.34 51.41
N GLU A 461 -9.81 12.94 52.14
CA GLU A 461 -9.90 12.77 53.61
C GLU A 461 -9.16 13.83 54.45
N ILE A 462 -8.79 14.97 53.85
CA ILE A 462 -8.27 16.13 54.61
C ILE A 462 -8.98 17.38 54.11
N ILE A 463 -10.22 17.59 54.51
CA ILE A 463 -10.87 18.89 54.78
C ILE A 463 -12.01 18.64 55.78
#